data_73c0adfa974374a0b3dbcbd26c7b930d
#
_entry.id   73c0adfa974374a0b3dbcbd26c7b930d
#
_cell.length_a   1.000
_cell.length_b   1.000
_cell.length_c   1.000
_cell.angle_alpha   90.00
_cell.angle_beta   90.00
_cell.angle_gamma   90.00
#
_symmetry.space_group_name_H-M   'P 1'
#
loop_
_entity.id
_entity.type
_entity.pdbx_description
1 polymer ?
#
loop_
_entity_poly.entity_id
_entity_poly.type
_entity_poly.pdbx_seq_one_letter_code
_entity_poly.pdbx_strand_id
1 'polypeptide(L)'
;MINISNDTLNKHSEALKNLGKDGNKALARALNRAVDAGVTQAARSVSSEYYVQNQKVKKTIKTKKANANSLTAGFISAGNAIPLINFKTNPKRVPAKKPKILLQAGVLRSGGLGSIKNAFVNKTKSGKIHVLQRTTDSSYPIKVLYGLSIPQMVGSKKKGKKNWNDKSICWR
;
A
#
# COMPACT_ATOMS: atom_id res chain seq x y z
N MET A 1 -11.69 -9.21 1.25
CA MET A 1 -11.58 -10.35 2.16
C MET A 1 -11.92 -11.58 1.34
N ILE A 2 -10.97 -12.49 1.13
CA ILE A 2 -11.25 -13.78 0.49
C ILE A 2 -11.77 -14.69 1.60
N ASN A 3 -13.07 -14.88 1.65
CA ASN A 3 -13.69 -15.89 2.52
C ASN A 3 -13.55 -17.25 1.84
N ILE A 4 -12.59 -18.04 2.30
CA ILE A 4 -12.61 -19.47 2.04
C ILE A 4 -13.61 -20.05 3.04
N SER A 5 -14.71 -20.64 2.55
CA SER A 5 -15.75 -21.17 3.42
C SER A 5 -15.17 -22.25 4.33
N ASN A 6 -15.49 -22.18 5.61
CA ASN A 6 -15.02 -23.13 6.62
C ASN A 6 -15.43 -24.59 6.30
N ASP A 7 -16.51 -24.80 5.53
CA ASP A 7 -17.00 -26.14 5.17
C ASP A 7 -16.07 -26.90 4.24
N THR A 8 -15.42 -26.20 3.28
CA THR A 8 -14.41 -26.83 2.41
C THR A 8 -13.15 -27.18 3.18
N LEU A 9 -12.75 -26.34 4.13
CA LEU A 9 -11.61 -26.61 5.00
C LEU A 9 -11.86 -27.76 5.95
N ASN A 10 -13.08 -27.90 6.47
CA ASN A 10 -13.47 -28.99 7.39
C ASN A 10 -13.51 -30.34 6.68
N LYS A 11 -14.09 -30.44 5.47
CA LYS A 11 -14.09 -31.67 4.66
C LYS A 11 -12.67 -32.14 4.33
N HIS A 12 -11.79 -31.23 3.97
CA HIS A 12 -10.38 -31.59 3.68
C HIS A 12 -9.59 -31.89 4.97
N SER A 13 -9.94 -31.29 6.11
CA SER A 13 -9.27 -31.57 7.39
C SER A 13 -9.58 -32.96 7.92
N GLU A 14 -10.80 -33.45 7.72
CA GLU A 14 -11.16 -34.85 8.08
C GLU A 14 -10.43 -35.87 7.22
N ALA A 15 -10.35 -35.66 5.92
CA ALA A 15 -9.55 -36.50 5.04
C ALA A 15 -8.06 -36.50 5.41
N LEU A 16 -7.53 -35.38 5.91
CA LEU A 16 -6.14 -35.23 6.32
C LEU A 16 -5.86 -35.73 7.75
N LYS A 17 -6.86 -35.78 8.64
CA LYS A 17 -6.72 -36.41 9.96
C LYS A 17 -6.34 -37.90 9.84
N ASN A 18 -6.82 -38.56 8.79
CA ASN A 18 -6.51 -39.96 8.50
C ASN A 18 -5.09 -40.17 7.99
N LEU A 19 -4.38 -39.10 7.55
CA LEU A 19 -2.98 -39.13 7.07
C LEU A 19 -1.95 -38.87 8.19
N GLY A 20 -2.38 -38.67 9.43
CA GLY A 20 -1.52 -38.48 10.60
C GLY A 20 -0.65 -37.17 10.54
N LYS A 21 0.49 -37.19 11.23
CA LYS A 21 1.38 -36.00 11.35
C LYS A 21 1.90 -35.45 10.03
N ASP A 22 2.03 -36.28 9.01
CA ASP A 22 2.55 -35.86 7.70
C ASP A 22 1.50 -35.13 6.86
N GLY A 23 0.22 -35.46 7.05
CA GLY A 23 -0.89 -34.71 6.48
C GLY A 23 -0.95 -33.27 6.98
N ASN A 24 -0.75 -33.04 8.28
CA ASN A 24 -0.71 -31.71 8.86
C ASN A 24 0.48 -30.88 8.34
N LYS A 25 1.63 -31.50 8.14
CA LYS A 25 2.79 -30.82 7.52
C LYS A 25 2.50 -30.43 6.07
N ALA A 26 1.87 -31.32 5.30
CA ALA A 26 1.49 -31.03 3.91
C ALA A 26 0.48 -29.87 3.84
N LEU A 27 -0.54 -29.88 4.69
CA LEU A 27 -1.53 -28.80 4.78
C LEU A 27 -0.90 -27.47 5.19
N ALA A 28 -0.02 -27.46 6.19
CA ALA A 28 0.69 -26.26 6.60
C ALA A 28 1.52 -25.66 5.45
N ARG A 29 2.20 -26.51 4.66
CA ARG A 29 2.93 -26.07 3.46
C ARG A 29 2.00 -25.47 2.42
N ALA A 30 0.84 -26.09 2.16
CA ALA A 30 -0.15 -25.59 1.21
C ALA A 30 -0.71 -24.21 1.64
N LEU A 31 -1.09 -24.07 2.93
CA LEU A 31 -1.53 -22.81 3.50
C LEU A 31 -0.47 -21.71 3.39
N ASN A 32 0.78 -22.03 3.68
CA ASN A 32 1.87 -21.07 3.57
C ASN A 32 2.10 -20.60 2.12
N ARG A 33 2.04 -21.50 1.14
CA ARG A 33 2.08 -21.14 -0.28
C ARG A 33 0.91 -20.25 -0.69
N ALA A 34 -0.29 -20.55 -0.21
CA ALA A 34 -1.48 -19.73 -0.47
C ALA A 34 -1.33 -18.31 0.08
N VAL A 35 -0.79 -18.15 1.31
CA VAL A 35 -0.50 -16.84 1.89
C VAL A 35 0.55 -16.08 1.06
N ASP A 36 1.65 -16.71 0.68
CA ASP A 36 2.71 -16.08 -0.12
C ASP A 36 2.19 -15.65 -1.51
N ALA A 37 1.35 -16.46 -2.14
CA ALA A 37 0.64 -16.11 -3.37
C ALA A 37 -0.33 -14.93 -3.16
N GLY A 38 -1.11 -14.96 -2.08
CA GLY A 38 -2.04 -13.89 -1.70
C GLY A 38 -1.32 -12.54 -1.49
N VAL A 39 -0.20 -12.54 -0.77
CA VAL A 39 0.64 -11.33 -0.58
C VAL A 39 1.15 -10.80 -1.93
N THR A 40 1.59 -11.70 -2.80
CA THR A 40 2.09 -11.30 -4.11
C THR A 40 0.98 -10.71 -4.98
N GLN A 41 -0.19 -11.34 -4.97
CA GLN A 41 -1.35 -10.85 -5.71
C GLN A 41 -1.86 -9.50 -5.17
N ALA A 42 -1.93 -9.34 -3.84
CA ALA A 42 -2.28 -8.07 -3.21
C ALA A 42 -1.30 -6.95 -3.60
N ALA A 43 0.01 -7.23 -3.59
CA ALA A 43 1.02 -6.26 -4.01
C ALA A 43 0.89 -5.88 -5.49
N ARG A 44 0.62 -6.85 -6.37
CA ARG A 44 0.39 -6.60 -7.81
C ARG A 44 -0.87 -5.74 -8.02
N SER A 45 -1.98 -6.07 -7.35
CA SER A 45 -3.23 -5.31 -7.45
C SER A 45 -3.05 -3.86 -7.01
N VAL A 46 -2.37 -3.61 -5.88
CA VAL A 46 -2.07 -2.25 -5.44
C VAL A 46 -1.20 -1.50 -6.44
N SER A 47 -0.14 -2.13 -6.95
CA SER A 47 0.77 -1.46 -7.90
C SER A 47 0.17 -1.26 -9.29
N SER A 48 -0.87 -2.02 -9.68
CA SER A 48 -1.60 -1.78 -10.93
C SER A 48 -2.53 -0.58 -10.84
N GLU A 49 -3.09 -0.28 -9.67
CA GLU A 49 -3.99 0.85 -9.46
C GLU A 49 -3.27 2.13 -9.02
N TYR A 50 -2.23 1.99 -8.20
CA TYR A 50 -1.52 3.11 -7.55
C TYR A 50 -0.08 3.23 -8.04
N TYR A 51 0.47 4.43 -8.01
CA TYR A 51 1.88 4.67 -8.31
C TYR A 51 2.78 4.29 -7.13
N VAL A 52 2.70 3.04 -6.67
CA VAL A 52 3.52 2.49 -5.58
C VAL A 52 4.27 1.24 -6.07
N GLN A 53 5.51 1.08 -5.61
CA GLN A 53 6.32 -0.09 -5.96
C GLN A 53 5.88 -1.33 -5.18
N ASN A 54 5.82 -2.49 -5.86
CA ASN A 54 5.48 -3.79 -5.25
C ASN A 54 6.27 -4.11 -3.99
N GLN A 55 7.58 -3.81 -3.98
CA GLN A 55 8.44 -4.08 -2.83
C GLN A 55 8.03 -3.27 -1.59
N LYS A 56 7.59 -2.02 -1.78
CA LYS A 56 7.11 -1.19 -0.66
C LYS A 56 5.81 -1.75 -0.07
N VAL A 57 4.92 -2.27 -0.92
CA VAL A 57 3.69 -2.92 -0.49
C VAL A 57 4.01 -4.19 0.31
N LYS A 58 4.86 -5.07 -0.21
CA LYS A 58 5.26 -6.31 0.47
C LYS A 58 5.91 -6.07 1.83
N LYS A 59 6.73 -5.02 1.98
CA LYS A 59 7.39 -4.68 3.27
C LYS A 59 6.42 -4.29 4.39
N THR A 60 5.21 -3.83 4.08
CA THR A 60 4.20 -3.46 5.07
C THR A 60 3.26 -4.61 5.43
N ILE A 61 3.34 -5.71 4.70
CA ILE A 61 2.53 -6.89 4.94
C ILE A 61 3.30 -7.83 5.87
N LYS A 62 2.70 -8.10 7.02
CA LYS A 62 3.18 -9.12 7.98
C LYS A 62 2.41 -10.40 7.75
N THR A 63 3.13 -11.51 7.59
CA THR A 63 2.54 -12.85 7.38
C THR A 63 2.63 -13.67 8.66
N LYS A 64 1.53 -14.37 9.00
CA LYS A 64 1.51 -15.44 10.00
C LYS A 64 1.49 -16.76 9.23
N LYS A 65 2.50 -17.60 9.47
CA LYS A 65 2.64 -18.89 8.80
C LYS A 65 2.04 -20.02 9.65
N ALA A 66 1.43 -20.98 8.98
CA ALA A 66 0.95 -22.22 9.60
C ALA A 66 2.12 -23.16 9.90
N ASN A 67 1.94 -23.97 10.93
CA ASN A 67 2.80 -25.11 11.27
C ASN A 67 1.95 -26.36 11.50
N ALA A 68 2.59 -27.52 11.75
CA ALA A 68 1.90 -28.78 11.92
C ALA A 68 0.92 -28.80 13.12
N ASN A 69 1.17 -27.96 14.14
CA ASN A 69 0.34 -27.87 15.34
C ASN A 69 -0.72 -26.77 15.25
N SER A 70 -0.52 -25.78 14.37
CA SER A 70 -1.46 -24.67 14.13
C SER A 70 -1.65 -24.46 12.63
N LEU A 71 -2.74 -24.97 12.11
CA LEU A 71 -3.10 -24.90 10.69
C LEU A 71 -3.79 -23.57 10.35
N THR A 72 -3.30 -22.49 10.92
CA THR A 72 -3.80 -21.13 10.66
C THR A 72 -2.70 -20.29 10.02
N ALA A 73 -2.99 -19.77 8.83
CA ALA A 73 -2.10 -18.86 8.12
C ALA A 73 -2.87 -17.62 7.66
N GLY A 74 -2.18 -16.51 7.58
CA GLY A 74 -2.81 -15.26 7.14
C GLY A 74 -1.80 -14.14 6.96
N PHE A 75 -2.27 -12.99 6.47
CA PHE A 75 -1.44 -11.80 6.41
C PHE A 75 -2.23 -10.55 6.82
N ILE A 76 -1.53 -9.61 7.40
CA ILE A 76 -2.07 -8.32 7.85
C ILE A 76 -1.20 -7.23 7.25
N SER A 77 -1.83 -6.21 6.66
CA SER A 77 -1.14 -5.00 6.24
C SER A 77 -1.29 -3.94 7.31
N ALA A 78 -0.17 -3.41 7.79
CA ALA A 78 -0.13 -2.33 8.75
C ALA A 78 0.87 -1.26 8.28
N GLY A 79 0.51 0.01 8.39
CA GLY A 79 1.41 1.10 7.99
C GLY A 79 0.72 2.46 8.01
N ASN A 80 1.56 3.49 8.12
CA ASN A 80 1.14 4.88 8.11
C ASN A 80 0.98 5.42 6.68
N ALA A 81 0.43 6.63 6.56
CA ALA A 81 0.36 7.38 5.31
C ALA A 81 1.77 7.54 4.69
N ILE A 82 1.86 7.34 3.39
CA ILE A 82 3.12 7.37 2.66
C ILE A 82 3.40 8.80 2.19
N PRO A 83 4.62 9.35 2.39
CA PRO A 83 4.97 10.66 1.84
C PRO A 83 4.71 10.73 0.34
N LEU A 84 4.13 11.84 -0.13
CA LEU A 84 3.67 12.00 -1.53
C LEU A 84 4.82 11.84 -2.55
N ILE A 85 6.05 12.14 -2.17
CA ILE A 85 7.24 11.94 -2.99
C ILE A 85 7.48 10.48 -3.40
N ASN A 86 6.92 9.51 -2.67
CA ASN A 86 7.02 8.09 -2.96
C ASN A 86 6.08 7.61 -4.08
N PHE A 87 5.14 8.45 -4.48
CA PHE A 87 4.27 8.26 -5.64
C PHE A 87 4.88 8.89 -6.89
N LYS A 88 4.11 9.03 -7.94
CA LYS A 88 4.55 9.73 -9.15
C LYS A 88 4.45 11.23 -8.92
N THR A 89 5.59 11.92 -8.92
CA THR A 89 5.69 13.38 -8.76
C THR A 89 6.57 13.99 -9.85
N ASN A 90 6.23 15.19 -10.26
CA ASN A 90 7.03 15.99 -11.18
C ASN A 90 7.14 17.43 -10.63
N PRO A 91 8.33 17.92 -10.26
CA PRO A 91 9.62 17.22 -10.23
C PRO A 91 9.71 16.17 -9.10
N LYS A 92 10.56 15.16 -9.30
CA LYS A 92 10.84 14.12 -8.29
C LYS A 92 12.05 14.43 -7.40
N ARG A 93 12.92 15.34 -7.87
CA ARG A 93 14.12 15.81 -7.18
C ARG A 93 13.96 17.29 -6.87
N VAL A 94 14.76 17.77 -5.91
CA VAL A 94 14.81 19.22 -5.63
C VAL A 94 15.38 19.92 -6.86
N PRO A 95 14.62 20.82 -7.50
CA PRO A 95 15.11 21.55 -8.68
C PRO A 95 16.15 22.57 -8.28
N ALA A 96 17.21 22.72 -9.11
CA ALA A 96 18.28 23.70 -8.87
C ALA A 96 17.79 25.16 -9.01
N LYS A 97 16.78 25.38 -9.87
CA LYS A 97 16.14 26.70 -10.08
C LYS A 97 14.64 26.58 -9.81
N LYS A 98 13.99 27.70 -9.48
CA LYS A 98 12.53 27.76 -9.30
C LYS A 98 11.83 27.21 -10.54
N PRO A 99 11.04 26.14 -10.43
CA PRO A 99 10.37 25.56 -11.58
C PRO A 99 9.29 26.51 -12.10
N LYS A 100 9.17 26.61 -13.42
CA LYS A 100 8.13 27.40 -14.09
C LYS A 100 6.74 26.74 -14.01
N ILE A 101 6.71 25.43 -13.79
CA ILE A 101 5.48 24.60 -13.75
C ILE A 101 5.16 24.25 -12.31
N LEU A 102 3.87 24.28 -11.95
CA LEU A 102 3.40 23.83 -10.65
C LEU A 102 3.76 22.36 -10.43
N LEU A 103 4.03 22.01 -9.17
CA LEU A 103 4.26 20.62 -8.79
C LEU A 103 3.05 19.78 -9.17
N GLN A 104 3.31 18.68 -9.86
CA GLN A 104 2.31 17.71 -10.22
C GLN A 104 2.54 16.40 -9.47
N ALA A 105 1.48 15.80 -8.95
CA ALA A 105 1.56 14.52 -8.28
C ALA A 105 0.37 13.63 -8.65
N GLY A 106 0.60 12.31 -8.67
CA GLY A 106 -0.41 11.32 -8.94
C GLY A 106 -0.27 10.14 -7.97
N VAL A 107 -1.37 9.77 -7.32
CA VAL A 107 -1.45 8.61 -6.43
C VAL A 107 -2.07 7.44 -7.19
N LEU A 108 -3.20 7.66 -7.87
CA LEU A 108 -3.89 6.70 -8.73
C LEU A 108 -3.36 6.78 -10.17
N ARG A 109 -3.18 5.63 -10.81
CA ARG A 109 -2.76 5.59 -12.23
C ARG A 109 -3.86 6.09 -13.17
N SER A 110 -5.12 5.80 -12.85
CA SER A 110 -6.27 6.23 -13.64
C SER A 110 -6.53 7.74 -13.64
N GLY A 111 -6.06 8.45 -12.58
CA GLY A 111 -6.27 9.89 -12.42
C GLY A 111 -5.18 10.76 -13.03
N GLY A 112 -4.07 10.16 -13.50
CA GLY A 112 -2.93 10.91 -14.03
C GLY A 112 -2.19 11.74 -12.97
N LEU A 113 -1.60 12.86 -13.40
CA LEU A 113 -0.90 13.82 -12.53
C LEU A 113 -1.77 15.06 -12.35
N GLY A 114 -2.09 15.39 -11.10
CA GLY A 114 -2.78 16.63 -10.75
C GLY A 114 -1.79 17.70 -10.26
N SER A 115 -2.02 18.95 -10.62
CA SER A 115 -1.24 20.09 -10.15
C SER A 115 -1.65 20.48 -8.73
N ILE A 116 -0.68 20.73 -7.85
CA ILE A 116 -0.92 21.12 -6.47
C ILE A 116 -0.40 22.55 -6.27
N LYS A 117 -1.33 23.48 -5.95
CA LYS A 117 -0.98 24.88 -5.67
C LYS A 117 -0.10 24.97 -4.41
N ASN A 118 0.85 25.91 -4.42
CA ASN A 118 1.76 26.22 -3.31
C ASN A 118 2.60 25.03 -2.83
N ALA A 119 2.71 23.97 -3.65
CA ALA A 119 3.51 22.80 -3.35
C ALA A 119 4.85 22.83 -4.08
N PHE A 120 5.88 22.32 -3.41
CA PHE A 120 7.25 22.24 -3.92
C PHE A 120 7.98 21.05 -3.32
N VAL A 121 9.05 20.62 -3.99
CA VAL A 121 9.92 19.55 -3.49
C VAL A 121 11.12 20.18 -2.81
N ASN A 122 11.39 19.78 -1.57
CA ASN A 122 12.59 20.23 -0.87
C ASN A 122 13.12 19.12 0.06
N LYS A 123 14.36 19.32 0.49
CA LYS A 123 15.06 18.48 1.44
C LYS A 123 14.81 19.01 2.86
N THR A 124 14.36 18.16 3.74
CA THR A 124 14.17 18.49 5.16
C THR A 124 15.52 18.51 5.90
N LYS A 125 15.56 19.07 7.11
CA LYS A 125 16.74 19.06 7.98
C LYS A 125 17.31 17.64 8.19
N SER A 126 16.46 16.62 8.18
CA SER A 126 16.88 15.20 8.27
C SER A 126 17.47 14.62 6.97
N GLY A 127 17.66 15.44 5.94
CA GLY A 127 18.23 15.01 4.66
C GLY A 127 17.24 14.31 3.71
N LYS A 128 16.01 14.05 4.13
CA LYS A 128 14.98 13.38 3.32
C LYS A 128 14.28 14.37 2.40
N ILE A 129 13.99 13.93 1.16
CA ILE A 129 13.25 14.73 0.19
C ILE A 129 11.74 14.50 0.42
N HIS A 130 10.99 15.58 0.50
CA HIS A 130 9.54 15.56 0.67
C HIS A 130 8.87 16.54 -0.27
N VAL A 131 7.59 16.29 -0.55
CA VAL A 131 6.70 17.29 -1.12
C VAL A 131 6.13 18.10 0.03
N LEU A 132 6.38 19.38 -0.02
CA LEU A 132 5.97 20.37 0.98
C LEU A 132 4.92 21.29 0.36
N GLN A 133 3.99 21.77 1.16
CA GLN A 133 3.01 22.75 0.74
C GLN A 133 2.98 23.91 1.74
N ARG A 134 2.92 25.14 1.22
CA ARG A 134 2.63 26.33 2.04
C ARG A 134 1.13 26.40 2.26
N THR A 135 0.73 26.64 3.49
CA THR A 135 -0.70 26.79 3.85
C THR A 135 -1.21 28.21 3.64
N THR A 136 -0.30 29.16 3.59
CA THR A 136 -0.57 30.59 3.33
C THR A 136 0.33 31.06 2.20
N ASP A 137 0.14 32.29 1.73
CA ASP A 137 1.04 32.90 0.72
C ASP A 137 2.40 33.29 1.32
N SER A 138 2.52 33.29 2.65
CA SER A 138 3.78 33.48 3.36
C SER A 138 4.70 32.25 3.26
N SER A 139 5.98 32.44 3.60
CA SER A 139 6.98 31.36 3.59
C SER A 139 6.65 30.23 4.59
N TYR A 140 5.96 30.52 5.64
CA TYR A 140 5.51 29.61 6.72
C TYR A 140 4.03 29.84 7.04
N PRO A 141 3.31 28.80 7.59
CA PRO A 141 3.74 27.45 7.90
C PRO A 141 3.81 26.53 6.66
N ILE A 142 4.67 25.50 6.76
CA ILE A 142 4.88 24.51 5.72
C ILE A 142 4.43 23.12 6.24
N LYS A 143 3.66 22.40 5.44
CA LYS A 143 3.21 21.02 5.73
C LYS A 143 3.82 20.03 4.78
N VAL A 144 4.15 18.83 5.27
CA VAL A 144 4.54 17.68 4.43
C VAL A 144 3.27 17.04 3.88
N LEU A 145 3.24 16.79 2.57
CA LEU A 145 2.12 16.12 1.94
C LEU A 145 2.31 14.59 1.96
N TYR A 146 1.26 13.91 2.35
CA TYR A 146 1.16 12.46 2.39
C TYR A 146 0.06 11.99 1.44
N GLY A 147 0.23 10.80 0.89
CA GLY A 147 -0.81 10.08 0.18
C GLY A 147 -1.46 9.01 1.05
N LEU A 148 -2.16 8.07 0.42
CA LEU A 148 -2.81 6.97 1.10
C LEU A 148 -1.80 6.04 1.80
N SER A 149 -2.23 5.35 2.85
CA SER A 149 -1.48 4.25 3.44
C SER A 149 -1.68 2.96 2.64
N ILE A 150 -0.74 2.02 2.74
CA ILE A 150 -0.86 0.72 2.03
C ILE A 150 -2.07 -0.08 2.53
N PRO A 151 -2.39 -0.15 3.83
CA PRO A 151 -3.63 -0.79 4.28
C PRO A 151 -4.89 -0.23 3.63
N GLN A 152 -4.97 1.09 3.46
CA GLN A 152 -6.09 1.72 2.76
C GLN A 152 -6.17 1.32 1.28
N MET A 153 -5.02 1.21 0.60
CA MET A 153 -4.96 0.78 -0.80
C MET A 153 -5.37 -0.70 -0.96
N VAL A 154 -4.92 -1.58 -0.07
CA VAL A 154 -5.27 -3.01 -0.07
C VAL A 154 -6.75 -3.21 0.27
N GLY A 155 -7.29 -2.42 1.20
CA GLY A 155 -8.67 -2.51 1.67
C GLY A 155 -9.68 -1.72 0.83
N SER A 156 -9.23 -0.88 -0.11
CA SER A 156 -10.14 -0.10 -0.95
C SER A 156 -10.89 -1.02 -1.91
N LYS A 157 -12.15 -1.29 -1.60
CA LYS A 157 -13.09 -1.83 -2.59
C LYS A 157 -13.20 -0.80 -3.72
N LYS A 158 -13.22 -1.24 -4.98
CA LYS A 158 -13.49 -0.41 -6.15
C LYS A 158 -14.84 0.31 -5.97
N LYS A 159 -14.84 1.41 -5.25
CA LYS A 159 -15.91 2.40 -5.35
C LYS A 159 -15.59 3.23 -6.57
N GLY A 160 -16.56 3.27 -7.51
CA GLY A 160 -16.44 3.93 -8.79
C GLY A 160 -15.78 5.30 -8.73
N LYS A 161 -15.15 5.69 -9.84
CA LYS A 161 -14.41 6.93 -10.10
C LYS A 161 -14.74 8.06 -9.12
N LYS A 162 -13.97 8.20 -8.03
CA LYS A 162 -14.01 9.42 -7.23
C LYS A 162 -13.07 10.43 -7.84
N ASN A 163 -13.64 11.58 -8.18
CA ASN A 163 -12.95 12.74 -8.72
C ASN A 163 -11.82 13.19 -7.78
N TRP A 164 -10.67 13.55 -8.32
CA TRP A 164 -9.46 13.99 -7.60
C TRP A 164 -9.65 15.21 -6.67
N ASN A 165 -10.74 15.94 -6.85
CA ASN A 165 -11.08 17.10 -6.01
C ASN A 165 -11.65 16.75 -4.64
N ASP A 166 -11.88 15.47 -4.34
CA ASP A 166 -12.51 15.05 -3.09
C ASP A 166 -11.47 14.44 -2.14
N LYS A 167 -10.91 15.31 -1.28
CA LYS A 167 -10.34 15.04 0.06
C LYS A 167 -9.53 13.74 0.33
N SER A 168 -8.89 13.14 -0.64
CA SER A 168 -8.04 11.97 -0.39
C SER A 168 -6.58 12.32 -0.05
N ILE A 169 -6.27 13.59 0.10
CA ILE A 169 -5.03 14.07 0.69
C ILE A 169 -5.30 14.23 2.20
N CYS A 170 -4.88 13.23 2.97
CA CYS A 170 -5.05 13.26 4.42
C CYS A 170 -4.12 14.32 5.02
N TRP A 171 -4.69 15.38 5.55
CA TRP A 171 -3.99 16.40 6.32
C TRP A 171 -3.74 15.89 7.74
N ARG A 172 -2.50 15.69 8.12
CA ARG A 172 -2.05 15.63 9.51
C ARG A 172 -0.87 16.55 9.69
#